data_198b56384b967a81299823bc14fecb71
#
_entry.id   198b56384b967a81299823bc14fecb71
#
_cell.length_a   1.000
_cell.length_b   1.000
_cell.length_c   1.000
_cell.angle_alpha   90.00
_cell.angle_beta   90.00
_cell.angle_gamma   90.00
#
_symmetry.space_group_name_H-M   'P 1'
#
loop_
_entity.id
_entity.type
_entity.pdbx_description
1 polymer ?
#
loop_
_entity_poly.entity_id
_entity_poly.type
_entity_poly.pdbx_seq_one_letter_code
_entity_poly.pdbx_strand_id
1 'polypeptide(L)'
;GNTNGPSIPTSGEWLVRTPDPCIEQISPAGFFSPAILDDYIKLEKKLLEKYDSDDTLFWRAILVYARAALIFADHVVSAEREKQPGKNDGTLYANTDWFESGKKDLNQPLEKHLKEVGKRAAEAVWHMAQLTALQQKRLHSRNLSGLSEESVEKIMASADPDGRFAWQNRCAQSLADMREKHPDCPVLVLNMAGTGSGKTRMNARIGCLLSREEQPRLSIALNLRSLTLQTGAALSADLGIGPDELATVIGDRTTQELFNKANALKNGRPSLDDPDNTDENLPESDFICVGNTHLTPEWMDAFLKKGSEKLLIGSPLLVSTVDFIIAAGTPGSQGHHVKALMRLMSSDLVLDEIDGYEPEAMVAVLRLVQLAALFRRNVICSSATLSLPVATAIERAFRSGVDMLNRLELHKKEGQLSLGFIRAMIDDELPPQTDYIEGENAGFSQTYQARLNDIARSVSQKPAYRKAMLHPVAIQTRT
;
A
#
# COMPACT_ATOMS: atom_id res chain seq x y z
N GLY A 1 28.11 22.69 4.85
CA GLY A 1 27.11 21.99 5.61
C GLY A 1 27.69 20.69 6.16
N ASN A 2 27.75 20.56 7.48
CA ASN A 2 28.23 19.37 8.16
C ASN A 2 27.16 18.29 8.10
N THR A 3 27.42 17.20 7.40
CA THR A 3 26.56 16.02 7.29
C THR A 3 26.96 14.90 8.28
N ASN A 4 27.45 15.22 9.45
CA ASN A 4 27.70 14.23 10.49
C ASN A 4 26.54 14.21 11.49
N GLY A 5 25.43 13.57 11.11
CA GLY A 5 24.47 13.07 12.08
C GLY A 5 25.13 11.94 12.90
N PRO A 6 24.77 11.76 14.16
CA PRO A 6 25.34 10.69 14.98
C PRO A 6 25.09 9.34 14.33
N SER A 7 26.15 8.56 14.13
CA SER A 7 26.05 7.17 13.67
C SER A 7 25.17 6.39 14.64
N ILE A 8 24.17 5.66 14.11
CA ILE A 8 23.34 4.76 14.92
C ILE A 8 24.26 3.70 15.53
N PRO A 9 24.38 3.59 16.86
CA PRO A 9 25.23 2.59 17.49
C PRO A 9 24.73 1.19 17.17
N THR A 10 25.64 0.28 16.88
CA THR A 10 25.33 -1.16 16.78
C THR A 10 24.95 -1.72 18.14
N SER A 11 24.08 -2.72 18.15
CA SER A 11 23.53 -3.36 19.35
C SER A 11 24.59 -3.63 20.43
N GLY A 12 24.39 -3.09 21.61
CA GLY A 12 25.29 -3.20 22.76
C GLY A 12 26.03 -1.93 23.14
N GLU A 13 26.16 -0.95 22.23
CA GLU A 13 26.86 0.32 22.51
C GLU A 13 25.94 1.43 23.05
N TRP A 14 24.64 1.23 23.04
CA TRP A 14 23.64 2.19 23.52
C TRP A 14 23.74 2.51 25.01
N LEU A 15 24.35 1.62 25.77
CA LEU A 15 24.45 1.69 27.23
C LEU A 15 25.78 2.25 27.73
N VAL A 16 26.76 2.54 26.85
CA VAL A 16 28.15 2.74 27.31
C VAL A 16 28.76 4.09 26.92
N ARG A 17 28.11 4.92 26.06
CA ARG A 17 28.77 6.12 25.52
C ARG A 17 27.93 7.41 25.51
N THR A 18 27.34 7.76 26.62
CA THR A 18 26.95 9.17 26.78
C THR A 18 27.61 9.74 28.02
N PRO A 19 28.47 10.75 27.90
CA PRO A 19 29.09 11.40 29.06
C PRO A 19 28.13 12.38 29.76
N ASP A 20 26.81 12.16 29.65
CA ASP A 20 25.83 12.98 30.36
C ASP A 20 25.54 12.32 31.72
N PRO A 21 25.93 12.93 32.84
CA PRO A 21 25.70 12.38 34.18
C PRO A 21 24.22 12.19 34.52
N CYS A 22 23.29 12.79 33.76
CA CYS A 22 21.88 12.53 33.92
C CYS A 22 21.46 11.13 33.42
N ILE A 23 22.19 10.55 32.46
CA ILE A 23 21.88 9.25 31.90
C ILE A 23 22.52 8.10 32.69
N GLU A 24 23.64 8.32 33.38
CA GLU A 24 24.24 7.33 34.27
C GLU A 24 23.35 6.96 35.47
N GLN A 25 22.40 7.85 35.83
CA GLN A 25 21.45 7.55 36.91
C GLN A 25 20.19 6.82 36.41
N ILE A 26 19.99 6.71 35.11
CA ILE A 26 18.87 6.00 34.52
C ILE A 26 19.37 4.64 34.02
N SER A 27 19.62 3.73 34.96
CA SER A 27 19.81 2.34 34.56
C SER A 27 18.51 1.82 33.91
N PRO A 28 18.57 0.90 32.93
CA PRO A 28 17.37 0.23 32.43
C PRO A 28 16.48 -0.33 33.53
N ALA A 29 17.06 -0.75 34.64
CA ALA A 29 16.35 -1.16 35.84
C ALA A 29 15.62 -0.01 36.57
N GLY A 30 15.94 1.26 36.29
CA GLY A 30 15.22 2.41 36.82
C GLY A 30 14.01 2.83 36.02
N PHE A 31 13.95 2.47 34.73
CA PHE A 31 12.80 2.74 33.85
C PHE A 31 11.71 1.67 33.93
N PHE A 32 12.10 0.43 34.15
CA PHE A 32 11.20 -0.70 34.23
C PHE A 32 11.31 -1.34 35.59
N SER A 33 10.17 -1.66 36.22
CA SER A 33 10.23 -2.51 37.40
C SER A 33 10.97 -3.80 37.05
N PRO A 34 11.78 -4.38 37.99
CA PRO A 34 12.48 -5.63 37.74
C PRO A 34 11.59 -6.74 37.20
N ALA A 35 10.32 -6.77 37.61
CA ALA A 35 9.34 -7.75 37.16
C ALA A 35 9.04 -7.60 35.65
N ILE A 36 8.97 -6.38 35.11
CA ILE A 36 8.74 -6.15 33.67
C ILE A 36 9.96 -6.61 32.87
N LEU A 37 11.17 -6.33 33.35
CA LEU A 37 12.40 -6.77 32.68
C LEU A 37 12.48 -8.29 32.64
N ASP A 38 12.19 -8.97 33.77
CA ASP A 38 12.14 -10.42 33.84
C ASP A 38 11.12 -11.04 32.88
N ASP A 39 9.96 -10.42 32.72
CA ASP A 39 8.92 -10.88 31.78
C ASP A 39 9.36 -10.71 30.32
N TYR A 40 10.08 -9.64 29.99
CA TYR A 40 10.70 -9.47 28.67
C TYR A 40 11.74 -10.56 28.39
N ILE A 41 12.64 -10.82 29.33
CA ILE A 41 13.68 -11.86 29.19
C ILE A 41 13.04 -13.25 29.02
N LYS A 42 11.98 -13.55 29.76
CA LYS A 42 11.23 -14.80 29.61
C LYS A 42 10.55 -14.91 28.25
N LEU A 43 9.97 -13.80 27.78
CA LEU A 43 9.31 -13.77 26.46
C LEU A 43 10.33 -13.95 25.34
N GLU A 44 11.47 -13.23 25.40
CA GLU A 44 12.56 -13.35 24.44
C GLU A 44 13.06 -14.80 24.34
N LYS A 45 13.36 -15.42 25.50
CA LYS A 45 13.75 -16.83 25.54
C LYS A 45 12.74 -17.74 24.88
N LYS A 46 11.44 -17.59 25.19
CA LYS A 46 10.38 -18.38 24.58
C LYS A 46 10.29 -18.18 23.07
N LEU A 47 10.50 -16.95 22.58
CA LEU A 47 10.48 -16.66 21.14
C LEU A 47 11.69 -17.31 20.45
N LEU A 48 12.89 -17.19 21.00
CA LEU A 48 14.11 -17.78 20.45
C LEU A 48 14.14 -19.32 20.54
N GLU A 49 13.50 -19.90 21.55
CA GLU A 49 13.30 -21.35 21.64
C GLU A 49 12.30 -21.88 20.62
N LYS A 50 11.31 -21.09 20.25
CA LYS A 50 10.24 -21.50 19.34
C LYS A 50 10.53 -21.22 17.88
N TYR A 51 11.23 -20.13 17.59
CA TYR A 51 11.46 -19.63 16.23
C TYR A 51 12.96 -19.53 15.95
N ASP A 52 13.36 -19.96 14.75
CA ASP A 52 14.74 -19.84 14.30
C ASP A 52 15.14 -18.36 14.21
N SER A 53 16.18 -17.97 14.95
CA SER A 53 16.72 -16.61 14.95
C SER A 53 17.28 -16.19 13.58
N ASP A 54 17.70 -17.16 12.77
CA ASP A 54 18.34 -16.94 11.47
C ASP A 54 17.33 -16.90 10.31
N ASP A 55 16.05 -17.20 10.57
CA ASP A 55 14.98 -17.04 9.58
C ASP A 55 14.66 -15.56 9.31
N THR A 56 15.50 -14.93 8.52
CA THR A 56 15.39 -13.49 8.20
C THR A 56 14.09 -13.12 7.51
N LEU A 57 13.48 -14.02 6.72
CA LEU A 57 12.21 -13.75 6.05
C LEU A 57 11.04 -13.71 7.04
N PHE A 58 11.03 -14.67 7.98
CA PHE A 58 10.05 -14.68 9.07
C PHE A 58 10.12 -13.40 9.90
N TRP A 59 11.31 -13.04 10.38
CA TRP A 59 11.48 -11.86 11.23
C TRP A 59 11.18 -10.55 10.49
N ARG A 60 11.51 -10.45 9.21
CA ARG A 60 11.11 -9.29 8.39
C ARG A 60 9.60 -9.17 8.28
N ALA A 61 8.89 -10.28 8.10
CA ALA A 61 7.43 -10.27 8.06
C ALA A 61 6.83 -9.83 9.41
N ILE A 62 7.33 -10.36 10.53
CA ILE A 62 6.92 -9.96 11.89
C ILE A 62 7.17 -8.46 12.11
N LEU A 63 8.34 -7.94 11.70
CA LEU A 63 8.70 -6.53 11.89
C LEU A 63 7.76 -5.57 11.14
N VAL A 64 7.22 -5.96 9.98
CA VAL A 64 6.24 -5.15 9.24
C VAL A 64 5.01 -4.90 10.10
N TYR A 65 4.43 -5.95 10.69
CA TYR A 65 3.25 -5.84 11.55
C TYR A 65 3.55 -5.16 12.88
N ALA A 66 4.62 -5.58 13.55
CA ALA A 66 4.99 -5.06 14.86
C ALA A 66 5.27 -3.55 14.81
N ARG A 67 6.02 -3.10 13.79
CA ARG A 67 6.30 -1.68 13.62
C ARG A 67 5.04 -0.87 13.35
N ALA A 68 4.18 -1.33 12.44
CA ALA A 68 2.94 -0.65 12.12
C ALA A 68 2.04 -0.54 13.35
N ALA A 69 1.92 -1.62 14.12
CA ALA A 69 1.11 -1.66 15.33
C ALA A 69 1.65 -0.76 16.43
N LEU A 70 2.98 -0.71 16.62
CA LEU A 70 3.61 0.18 17.60
C LEU A 70 3.38 1.66 17.24
N ILE A 71 3.59 2.05 15.98
CA ILE A 71 3.36 3.43 15.53
C ILE A 71 1.87 3.79 15.69
N PHE A 72 0.97 2.90 15.29
CA PHE A 72 -0.47 3.09 15.48
C PHE A 72 -0.81 3.32 16.95
N ALA A 73 -0.35 2.43 17.82
CA ALA A 73 -0.64 2.48 19.25
C ALA A 73 -0.07 3.73 19.91
N ASP A 74 1.16 4.10 19.57
CA ASP A 74 1.79 5.31 20.08
C ASP A 74 0.99 6.58 19.72
N HIS A 75 0.55 6.70 18.46
CA HIS A 75 -0.29 7.81 18.01
C HIS A 75 -1.64 7.85 18.73
N VAL A 76 -2.29 6.69 18.94
CA VAL A 76 -3.58 6.61 19.63
C VAL A 76 -3.42 6.98 21.09
N VAL A 77 -2.45 6.39 21.79
CA VAL A 77 -2.21 6.66 23.22
C VAL A 77 -1.73 8.09 23.44
N SER A 78 -0.83 8.61 22.60
CA SER A 78 -0.34 9.99 22.67
C SER A 78 -1.44 11.03 22.49
N ALA A 79 -2.53 10.67 21.80
CA ALA A 79 -3.69 11.55 21.64
C ALA A 79 -4.63 11.57 22.85
N GLU A 80 -4.46 10.66 23.79
CA GLU A 80 -5.25 10.65 25.03
C GLU A 80 -4.71 11.68 26.01
N ARG A 81 -5.61 12.40 26.67
CA ARG A 81 -5.24 13.40 27.67
C ARG A 81 -5.58 12.93 29.08
N GLU A 82 -4.64 13.11 30.02
CA GLU A 82 -4.89 12.89 31.43
C GLU A 82 -5.87 13.96 32.00
N LYS A 83 -6.61 13.61 33.05
CA LYS A 83 -7.55 14.54 33.67
C LYS A 83 -6.86 15.73 34.32
N GLN A 84 -5.62 15.55 34.77
CA GLN A 84 -4.84 16.58 35.43
C GLN A 84 -3.43 16.60 34.90
N PRO A 85 -2.78 17.77 34.86
CA PRO A 85 -1.38 17.86 34.43
C PRO A 85 -0.45 17.08 35.36
N GLY A 86 0.66 16.66 34.82
CA GLY A 86 1.73 15.98 35.56
C GLY A 86 2.31 16.84 36.68
N LYS A 87 2.93 16.20 37.64
CA LYS A 87 3.61 16.83 38.76
C LYS A 87 5.12 16.87 38.55
N ASN A 88 5.76 17.93 38.96
CA ASN A 88 7.21 18.07 38.91
C ASN A 88 7.86 17.42 40.15
N ASP A 89 7.67 16.10 40.27
CA ASP A 89 8.08 15.28 41.43
C ASP A 89 9.16 14.23 41.07
N GLY A 90 9.81 14.41 39.90
CA GLY A 90 10.78 13.45 39.37
C GLY A 90 10.17 12.34 38.49
N THR A 91 8.85 12.29 38.36
CA THR A 91 8.17 11.38 37.41
C THR A 91 8.48 11.79 35.97
N LEU A 92 8.84 10.81 35.12
CA LEU A 92 9.02 11.03 33.70
C LEU A 92 7.67 11.01 32.98
N TYR A 93 7.51 11.90 32.01
CA TYR A 93 6.29 12.03 31.21
C TYR A 93 6.61 11.84 29.73
N ALA A 94 5.67 11.19 29.00
CA ALA A 94 5.85 10.86 27.59
C ALA A 94 5.66 12.08 26.68
N ASN A 95 4.73 12.99 27.04
CA ASN A 95 4.36 14.12 26.21
C ASN A 95 3.83 15.30 27.04
N THR A 96 3.37 16.35 26.34
CA THR A 96 2.71 17.52 26.93
C THR A 96 1.39 17.76 26.20
N ASP A 97 0.38 18.31 26.91
CA ASP A 97 -0.90 18.68 26.33
C ASP A 97 -1.44 19.97 26.96
N TRP A 98 -2.48 20.56 26.35
CA TRP A 98 -3.17 21.71 26.84
C TRP A 98 -4.24 21.29 27.87
N PHE A 99 -4.17 21.83 29.06
CA PHE A 99 -5.12 21.54 30.14
C PHE A 99 -6.15 22.67 30.32
N GLU A 100 -7.18 22.43 31.12
CA GLU A 100 -8.25 23.41 31.40
C GLU A 100 -7.72 24.75 31.99
N SER A 101 -6.54 24.74 32.58
CA SER A 101 -5.81 25.92 33.02
C SER A 101 -5.40 26.86 31.89
N GLY A 102 -5.59 26.48 30.60
CA GLY A 102 -5.13 27.24 29.45
C GLY A 102 -3.61 27.21 29.28
N LYS A 103 -2.93 26.27 29.89
CA LYS A 103 -1.47 26.07 29.77
C LYS A 103 -1.13 24.70 29.23
N LYS A 104 -0.05 24.63 28.44
CA LYS A 104 0.58 23.38 28.01
C LYS A 104 1.42 22.86 29.18
N ASP A 105 1.15 21.66 29.61
CA ASP A 105 1.80 21.04 30.77
C ASP A 105 2.06 19.55 30.53
N LEU A 106 2.75 18.89 31.46
CA LEU A 106 3.14 17.48 31.38
C LEU A 106 1.91 16.57 31.31
N ASN A 107 1.93 15.64 30.34
CA ASN A 107 0.85 14.68 30.10
C ASN A 107 1.44 13.26 30.06
N GLN A 108 0.68 12.32 30.59
CA GLN A 108 0.94 10.87 30.58
C GLN A 108 2.28 10.45 31.22
N PRO A 109 2.27 9.92 32.45
CA PRO A 109 3.45 9.28 33.02
C PRO A 109 4.04 8.25 32.06
N LEU A 110 5.36 8.28 31.84
CA LEU A 110 6.05 7.48 30.81
C LEU A 110 5.77 5.98 30.97
N GLU A 111 5.82 5.47 32.21
CA GLU A 111 5.55 4.05 32.45
C GLU A 111 4.11 3.66 32.06
N LYS A 112 3.13 4.49 32.40
CA LYS A 112 1.74 4.28 32.00
C LYS A 112 1.61 4.31 30.49
N HIS A 113 2.20 5.31 29.84
CA HIS A 113 2.19 5.45 28.39
C HIS A 113 2.75 4.20 27.69
N LEU A 114 3.93 3.73 28.09
CA LEU A 114 4.56 2.56 27.49
C LEU A 114 3.73 1.28 27.68
N LYS A 115 3.11 1.10 28.85
CA LYS A 115 2.20 -0.04 29.09
C LYS A 115 0.98 -0.01 28.19
N GLU A 116 0.34 1.15 28.05
CA GLU A 116 -0.84 1.32 27.19
C GLU A 116 -0.47 1.18 25.71
N VAL A 117 0.67 1.71 25.27
CA VAL A 117 1.18 1.51 23.90
C VAL A 117 1.39 0.02 23.63
N GLY A 118 2.04 -0.71 24.53
CA GLY A 118 2.24 -2.15 24.37
C GLY A 118 0.93 -2.93 24.27
N LYS A 119 -0.05 -2.62 25.11
CA LYS A 119 -1.38 -3.23 25.08
C LYS A 119 -2.12 -2.93 23.77
N ARG A 120 -2.20 -1.65 23.38
CA ARG A 120 -2.84 -1.23 22.12
C ARG A 120 -2.14 -1.79 20.89
N ALA A 121 -0.82 -1.91 20.92
CA ALA A 121 -0.06 -2.52 19.82
C ALA A 121 -0.41 -4.01 19.64
N ALA A 122 -0.55 -4.76 20.73
CA ALA A 122 -0.97 -6.15 20.67
C ALA A 122 -2.39 -6.31 20.08
N GLU A 123 -3.33 -5.45 20.47
CA GLU A 123 -4.68 -5.39 19.88
C GLU A 123 -4.61 -5.00 18.39
N ALA A 124 -3.79 -3.99 18.04
CA ALA A 124 -3.64 -3.51 16.67
C ALA A 124 -3.08 -4.57 15.72
N VAL A 125 -2.09 -5.39 16.15
CA VAL A 125 -1.57 -6.52 15.34
C VAL A 125 -2.69 -7.47 14.94
N TRP A 126 -3.55 -7.81 15.89
CA TRP A 126 -4.69 -8.71 15.63
C TRP A 126 -5.66 -8.10 14.63
N HIS A 127 -6.01 -6.83 14.76
CA HIS A 127 -6.87 -6.12 13.83
C HIS A 127 -6.23 -5.98 12.44
N MET A 128 -4.94 -5.63 12.37
CA MET A 128 -4.21 -5.51 11.10
C MET A 128 -4.13 -6.87 10.38
N ALA A 129 -3.94 -7.96 11.11
CA ALA A 129 -3.98 -9.30 10.52
C ALA A 129 -5.35 -9.65 9.91
N GLN A 130 -6.43 -9.06 10.40
CA GLN A 130 -7.77 -9.23 9.81
C GLN A 130 -7.99 -8.41 8.54
N LEU A 131 -7.26 -7.30 8.35
CA LEU A 131 -7.31 -6.53 7.11
C LEU A 131 -6.62 -7.27 5.96
N THR A 132 -5.71 -8.17 6.27
CA THR A 132 -4.98 -8.92 5.26
C THR A 132 -5.78 -10.13 4.80
N ALA A 133 -5.55 -10.56 3.59
CA ALA A 133 -6.16 -11.76 3.05
C ALA A 133 -5.59 -13.08 3.63
N LEU A 134 -4.88 -13.02 4.76
CA LEU A 134 -4.31 -14.18 5.46
C LEU A 134 -5.36 -15.10 6.10
N GLN A 135 -6.52 -14.57 6.45
CA GLN A 135 -7.58 -15.33 7.11
C GLN A 135 -8.73 -15.64 6.16
N GLN A 136 -8.67 -16.78 5.50
CA GLN A 136 -9.53 -17.21 4.41
C GLN A 136 -11.02 -17.31 4.67
N LYS A 137 -11.51 -17.39 5.90
CA LYS A 137 -12.91 -17.75 6.17
C LYS A 137 -13.73 -16.68 6.87
N ARG A 138 -13.19 -15.51 7.16
CA ARG A 138 -13.90 -14.48 7.95
C ARG A 138 -13.71 -13.05 7.44
N LEU A 139 -13.18 -12.92 6.28
CA LEU A 139 -12.99 -11.62 5.65
C LEU A 139 -14.21 -11.18 4.85
N HIS A 140 -15.36 -11.33 5.42
CA HIS A 140 -16.12 -10.11 5.46
C HIS A 140 -15.21 -9.18 6.27
N SER A 141 -14.53 -8.27 5.61
CA SER A 141 -13.97 -7.11 6.27
C SER A 141 -15.15 -6.40 6.92
N ARG A 142 -15.63 -6.96 8.01
CA ARG A 142 -16.85 -6.51 8.71
C ARG A 142 -16.84 -5.03 8.99
N ASN A 143 -15.81 -4.37 8.53
CA ASN A 143 -15.43 -3.05 8.93
C ASN A 143 -15.01 -2.11 7.78
N LEU A 144 -14.76 -2.61 6.56
CA LEU A 144 -14.46 -1.76 5.40
C LEU A 144 -15.29 -2.22 4.21
N SER A 145 -16.10 -1.31 3.67
CA SER A 145 -16.92 -1.59 2.49
C SER A 145 -16.05 -1.83 1.26
N GLY A 146 -16.44 -2.81 0.45
CA GLY A 146 -15.93 -3.00 -0.90
C GLY A 146 -16.89 -2.43 -1.94
N LEU A 147 -16.59 -2.66 -3.22
CA LEU A 147 -17.46 -2.28 -4.34
C LEU A 147 -18.80 -3.00 -4.22
N SER A 148 -19.88 -2.28 -4.52
CA SER A 148 -21.23 -2.85 -4.57
C SER A 148 -21.34 -3.88 -5.69
N GLU A 149 -22.31 -4.77 -5.57
CA GLU A 149 -22.62 -5.76 -6.59
C GLU A 149 -22.90 -5.10 -7.95
N GLU A 150 -23.67 -3.98 -7.95
CA GLU A 150 -23.93 -3.19 -9.15
C GLU A 150 -22.66 -2.67 -9.82
N SER A 151 -21.72 -2.13 -9.05
CA SER A 151 -20.44 -1.65 -9.56
C SER A 151 -19.56 -2.79 -10.07
N VAL A 152 -19.55 -3.92 -9.38
CA VAL A 152 -18.83 -5.12 -9.83
C VAL A 152 -19.41 -5.64 -11.15
N GLU A 153 -20.73 -5.73 -11.28
CA GLU A 153 -21.37 -6.15 -12.54
C GLU A 153 -21.00 -5.24 -13.71
N LYS A 154 -21.02 -3.92 -13.52
CA LYS A 154 -20.59 -2.94 -14.54
C LYS A 154 -19.12 -3.11 -14.94
N ILE A 155 -18.24 -3.30 -13.98
CA ILE A 155 -16.80 -3.52 -14.22
C ILE A 155 -16.58 -4.85 -14.95
N MET A 156 -17.28 -5.90 -14.54
CA MET A 156 -17.16 -7.25 -15.09
C MET A 156 -17.83 -7.43 -16.44
N ALA A 157 -18.65 -6.46 -16.89
CA ALA A 157 -19.37 -6.55 -18.16
C ALA A 157 -18.42 -6.90 -19.31
N SER A 158 -18.82 -7.89 -20.10
CA SER A 158 -18.05 -8.36 -21.26
C SER A 158 -17.94 -7.29 -22.32
N ALA A 159 -16.76 -7.18 -22.93
CA ALA A 159 -16.59 -6.39 -24.12
C ALA A 159 -17.29 -7.04 -25.32
N ASP A 160 -17.64 -6.24 -26.35
CA ASP A 160 -18.15 -6.74 -27.62
C ASP A 160 -17.17 -7.79 -28.18
N PRO A 161 -17.65 -9.03 -28.46
CA PRO A 161 -16.79 -10.11 -28.97
C PRO A 161 -16.08 -9.79 -30.28
N ASP A 162 -16.70 -8.98 -31.14
CA ASP A 162 -16.14 -8.57 -32.42
C ASP A 162 -15.46 -7.19 -32.36
N GLY A 163 -15.50 -6.57 -31.20
CA GLY A 163 -14.92 -5.26 -30.97
C GLY A 163 -13.43 -5.28 -30.66
N ARG A 164 -12.82 -4.11 -30.73
CA ARG A 164 -11.39 -3.88 -30.46
C ARG A 164 -10.97 -4.33 -29.04
N PHE A 165 -11.90 -4.47 -28.10
CA PHE A 165 -11.66 -4.87 -26.73
C PHE A 165 -11.96 -6.36 -26.45
N ALA A 166 -12.23 -7.17 -27.48
CA ALA A 166 -12.51 -8.61 -27.35
C ALA A 166 -11.40 -9.40 -26.63
N TRP A 167 -10.15 -8.94 -26.70
CA TRP A 167 -9.02 -9.51 -25.99
C TRP A 167 -9.23 -9.56 -24.47
N GLN A 168 -9.95 -8.59 -23.89
CA GLN A 168 -10.26 -8.53 -22.46
C GLN A 168 -11.09 -9.73 -21.99
N ASN A 169 -12.01 -10.21 -22.83
CA ASN A 169 -12.82 -11.38 -22.50
C ASN A 169 -11.99 -12.66 -22.43
N ARG A 170 -11.07 -12.85 -23.39
CA ARG A 170 -10.16 -14.01 -23.39
C ARG A 170 -9.25 -14.00 -22.17
N CYS A 171 -8.69 -12.84 -21.81
CA CYS A 171 -7.86 -12.71 -20.63
C CYS A 171 -8.64 -12.93 -19.34
N ALA A 172 -9.86 -12.40 -19.23
CA ALA A 172 -10.71 -12.59 -18.08
C ALA A 172 -11.04 -14.08 -17.87
N GLN A 173 -11.39 -14.82 -18.93
CA GLN A 173 -11.69 -16.25 -18.85
C GLN A 173 -10.47 -17.04 -18.35
N SER A 174 -9.30 -16.84 -18.94
CA SER A 174 -8.08 -17.57 -18.54
C SER A 174 -7.69 -17.30 -17.08
N LEU A 175 -7.86 -16.05 -16.61
CA LEU A 175 -7.60 -15.70 -15.23
C LEU A 175 -8.63 -16.31 -14.27
N ALA A 176 -9.92 -16.37 -14.66
CA ALA A 176 -10.96 -17.02 -13.89
C ALA A 176 -10.68 -18.52 -13.71
N ASP A 177 -10.32 -19.20 -14.80
CA ASP A 177 -9.97 -20.63 -14.79
C ASP A 177 -8.79 -20.94 -13.86
N MET A 178 -7.78 -20.04 -13.84
CA MET A 178 -6.63 -20.19 -12.94
C MET A 178 -6.99 -19.87 -11.49
N ARG A 179 -7.84 -18.87 -11.26
CA ARG A 179 -8.32 -18.54 -9.91
C ARG A 179 -9.16 -19.70 -9.33
N GLU A 180 -10.01 -20.33 -10.13
CA GLU A 180 -10.80 -21.48 -9.70
C GLU A 180 -9.92 -22.68 -9.29
N LYS A 181 -8.85 -22.95 -10.05
CA LYS A 181 -7.88 -24.02 -9.75
C LYS A 181 -7.03 -23.72 -8.50
N HIS A 182 -6.73 -22.46 -8.25
CA HIS A 182 -5.85 -22.01 -7.16
C HIS A 182 -6.49 -20.85 -6.38
N PRO A 183 -7.58 -21.09 -5.64
CA PRO A 183 -8.41 -20.04 -5.03
C PRO A 183 -7.66 -19.23 -3.95
N ASP A 184 -6.66 -19.82 -3.32
CA ASP A 184 -5.96 -19.25 -2.18
C ASP A 184 -4.67 -18.51 -2.55
N CYS A 185 -4.21 -18.64 -3.79
CA CYS A 185 -2.94 -18.09 -4.22
C CYS A 185 -3.03 -16.60 -4.52
N PRO A 186 -2.05 -15.79 -4.12
CA PRO A 186 -1.93 -14.43 -4.62
C PRO A 186 -1.57 -14.45 -6.11
N VAL A 187 -1.96 -13.40 -6.83
CA VAL A 187 -1.78 -13.32 -8.29
C VAL A 187 -0.95 -12.10 -8.65
N LEU A 188 0.06 -12.31 -9.48
CA LEU A 188 0.80 -11.27 -10.17
C LEU A 188 0.37 -11.22 -11.64
N VAL A 189 -0.18 -10.09 -12.07
CA VAL A 189 -0.55 -9.85 -13.47
C VAL A 189 0.40 -8.81 -14.07
N LEU A 190 1.02 -9.15 -15.19
CA LEU A 190 1.79 -8.24 -16.03
C LEU A 190 0.96 -7.93 -17.28
N ASN A 191 0.36 -6.73 -17.33
CA ASN A 191 -0.50 -6.28 -18.41
C ASN A 191 0.32 -5.39 -19.37
N MET A 192 0.69 -5.96 -20.51
CA MET A 192 1.52 -5.33 -21.54
C MET A 192 0.69 -4.80 -22.73
N ALA A 193 -0.62 -4.67 -22.59
CA ALA A 193 -1.48 -4.21 -23.66
C ALA A 193 -1.11 -2.81 -24.15
N GLY A 194 -1.27 -2.55 -25.41
CA GLY A 194 -0.87 -1.30 -26.06
C GLY A 194 -1.58 -0.05 -25.56
N THR A 195 -1.06 1.12 -25.90
CA THR A 195 -1.71 2.39 -25.57
C THR A 195 -3.08 2.49 -26.25
N GLY A 196 -4.10 2.85 -25.47
CA GLY A 196 -5.46 2.98 -25.96
C GLY A 196 -6.19 1.64 -26.15
N SER A 197 -5.64 0.50 -25.72
CA SER A 197 -6.30 -0.81 -25.73
C SER A 197 -7.33 -1.01 -24.61
N GLY A 198 -7.54 -0.01 -23.74
CA GLY A 198 -8.45 -0.11 -22.59
C GLY A 198 -7.84 -0.77 -21.37
N LYS A 199 -6.52 -0.62 -21.15
CA LYS A 199 -5.80 -1.17 -19.98
C LYS A 199 -6.46 -0.84 -18.65
N THR A 200 -6.82 0.41 -18.42
CA THR A 200 -7.39 0.87 -17.15
C THR A 200 -8.67 0.12 -16.78
N ARG A 201 -9.58 -0.04 -17.76
CA ARG A 201 -10.79 -0.85 -17.57
C ARG A 201 -10.48 -2.31 -17.33
N MET A 202 -9.53 -2.88 -18.10
CA MET A 202 -9.11 -4.27 -17.91
C MET A 202 -8.45 -4.49 -16.54
N ASN A 203 -7.64 -3.56 -16.06
CA ASN A 203 -7.03 -3.63 -14.74
C ASN A 203 -8.08 -3.66 -13.62
N ALA A 204 -9.11 -2.81 -13.69
CA ALA A 204 -10.22 -2.84 -12.75
C ALA A 204 -11.00 -4.17 -12.82
N ARG A 205 -11.27 -4.66 -14.05
CA ARG A 205 -11.94 -5.95 -14.28
C ARG A 205 -11.15 -7.12 -13.70
N ILE A 206 -9.84 -7.13 -13.90
CA ILE A 206 -8.95 -8.15 -13.32
C ILE A 206 -8.98 -8.07 -11.79
N GLY A 207 -8.92 -6.88 -11.21
CA GLY A 207 -8.99 -6.69 -9.77
C GLY A 207 -10.28 -7.27 -9.17
N CYS A 208 -11.44 -7.00 -9.78
CA CYS A 208 -12.70 -7.60 -9.35
C CYS A 208 -12.70 -9.13 -9.52
N LEU A 209 -12.26 -9.62 -10.67
CA LEU A 209 -12.23 -11.05 -10.99
C LEU A 209 -11.33 -11.86 -10.04
N LEU A 210 -10.18 -11.30 -9.70
CA LEU A 210 -9.18 -11.99 -8.86
C LEU A 210 -9.41 -11.80 -7.38
N SER A 211 -10.31 -10.90 -6.98
CA SER A 211 -10.64 -10.70 -5.57
C SER A 211 -11.14 -12.01 -4.95
N ARG A 212 -10.70 -12.25 -3.72
CA ARG A 212 -11.19 -13.34 -2.88
C ARG A 212 -12.27 -12.89 -1.91
N GLU A 213 -12.60 -11.61 -1.96
CA GLU A 213 -13.64 -10.96 -1.17
C GLU A 213 -14.90 -10.83 -2.03
N GLU A 214 -16.05 -11.04 -1.43
CA GLU A 214 -17.34 -10.83 -2.12
C GLU A 214 -17.49 -9.38 -2.59
N GLN A 215 -16.90 -8.44 -1.83
CA GLN A 215 -16.86 -7.04 -2.16
C GLN A 215 -15.42 -6.60 -2.43
N PRO A 216 -15.00 -6.56 -3.69
CA PRO A 216 -13.63 -6.19 -4.07
C PRO A 216 -13.22 -4.80 -3.58
N ARG A 217 -11.96 -4.68 -3.18
CA ARG A 217 -11.33 -3.40 -2.83
C ARG A 217 -10.07 -3.24 -3.65
N LEU A 218 -9.93 -2.09 -4.33
CA LEU A 218 -8.83 -1.84 -5.25
C LEU A 218 -8.13 -0.52 -4.93
N SER A 219 -6.81 -0.53 -5.07
CA SER A 219 -5.96 0.67 -5.05
C SER A 219 -5.23 0.78 -6.38
N ILE A 220 -5.55 1.80 -7.16
CA ILE A 220 -4.92 2.10 -8.45
C ILE A 220 -3.94 3.25 -8.24
N ALA A 221 -2.66 2.94 -8.36
CA ALA A 221 -1.59 3.92 -8.25
C ALA A 221 -1.02 4.28 -9.63
N LEU A 222 -0.92 5.57 -9.90
CA LEU A 222 -0.47 6.14 -11.16
C LEU A 222 0.80 6.95 -10.95
N ASN A 223 1.67 6.96 -11.95
CA ASN A 223 2.91 7.73 -11.88
C ASN A 223 2.66 9.25 -12.01
N LEU A 224 1.74 9.66 -12.87
CA LEU A 224 1.53 11.08 -13.18
C LEU A 224 0.27 11.65 -12.50
N ARG A 225 0.41 12.78 -11.84
CA ARG A 225 -0.67 13.49 -11.13
C ARG A 225 -1.85 13.87 -12.04
N SER A 226 -1.56 14.36 -13.23
CA SER A 226 -2.59 14.71 -14.22
C SER A 226 -3.41 13.50 -14.69
N LEU A 227 -2.76 12.34 -14.82
CA LEU A 227 -3.44 11.09 -15.19
C LEU A 227 -4.34 10.58 -14.06
N THR A 228 -3.99 10.83 -12.80
CA THR A 228 -4.78 10.37 -11.64
C THR A 228 -6.20 10.96 -11.66
N LEU A 229 -6.33 12.26 -11.92
CA LEU A 229 -7.63 12.92 -12.05
C LEU A 229 -8.42 12.42 -13.26
N GLN A 230 -7.74 12.30 -14.40
CA GLN A 230 -8.36 11.81 -15.63
C GLN A 230 -8.81 10.35 -15.47
N THR A 231 -8.00 9.52 -14.83
CA THR A 231 -8.33 8.12 -14.57
C THR A 231 -9.49 7.98 -13.60
N GLY A 232 -9.51 8.74 -12.50
CA GLY A 232 -10.64 8.77 -11.58
C GLY A 232 -11.93 9.20 -12.27
N ALA A 233 -11.89 10.28 -13.05
CA ALA A 233 -13.04 10.77 -13.82
C ALA A 233 -13.48 9.78 -14.91
N ALA A 234 -12.54 9.13 -15.61
CA ALA A 234 -12.82 8.12 -16.62
C ALA A 234 -13.47 6.87 -15.99
N LEU A 235 -12.92 6.36 -14.89
CA LEU A 235 -13.52 5.22 -14.18
C LEU A 235 -14.91 5.54 -13.66
N SER A 236 -15.12 6.75 -13.13
CA SER A 236 -16.46 7.19 -12.71
C SER A 236 -17.43 7.28 -13.89
N ALA A 237 -17.01 7.86 -15.00
CA ALA A 237 -17.85 8.04 -16.18
C ALA A 237 -18.08 6.73 -16.96
N ASP A 238 -17.00 5.98 -17.22
CA ASP A 238 -17.03 4.79 -18.09
C ASP A 238 -17.64 3.57 -17.40
N LEU A 239 -17.44 3.46 -16.08
CA LEU A 239 -17.94 2.34 -15.28
C LEU A 239 -19.15 2.70 -14.43
N GLY A 240 -19.55 3.98 -14.40
CA GLY A 240 -20.68 4.46 -13.61
C GLY A 240 -20.47 4.30 -12.10
N ILE A 241 -19.23 4.41 -11.64
CA ILE A 241 -18.87 4.32 -10.22
C ILE A 241 -19.06 5.70 -9.58
N GLY A 242 -19.89 5.74 -8.55
CA GLY A 242 -20.22 6.99 -7.84
C GLY A 242 -19.15 7.43 -6.84
N PRO A 243 -19.27 8.65 -6.31
CA PRO A 243 -18.35 9.19 -5.29
C PRO A 243 -18.42 8.46 -3.95
N ASP A 244 -19.44 7.62 -3.75
CA ASP A 244 -19.60 6.78 -2.57
C ASP A 244 -18.66 5.56 -2.59
N GLU A 245 -18.11 5.21 -3.75
CA GLU A 245 -17.24 4.03 -3.88
C GLU A 245 -15.85 4.38 -4.39
N LEU A 246 -15.71 5.52 -5.09
CA LEU A 246 -14.46 5.98 -5.68
C LEU A 246 -13.91 7.18 -4.93
N ALA A 247 -12.68 7.02 -4.42
CA ALA A 247 -11.88 8.14 -3.95
C ALA A 247 -10.71 8.41 -4.89
N THR A 248 -10.44 9.68 -5.14
CA THR A 248 -9.27 10.13 -5.89
C THR A 248 -8.37 10.96 -4.97
N VAL A 249 -7.08 10.62 -4.93
CA VAL A 249 -6.10 11.25 -4.05
C VAL A 249 -4.91 11.75 -4.84
N ILE A 250 -4.59 13.03 -4.67
CA ILE A 250 -3.51 13.71 -5.39
C ILE A 250 -2.66 14.46 -4.39
N GLY A 251 -1.35 14.36 -4.54
CA GLY A 251 -0.42 15.17 -3.75
C GLY A 251 -0.14 16.49 -4.45
N ASP A 252 -0.73 17.61 -4.02
CA ASP A 252 -0.29 18.99 -4.19
C ASP A 252 -1.45 20.02 -4.14
N ARG A 253 -1.25 21.11 -3.40
CA ARG A 253 -2.21 22.25 -3.29
C ARG A 253 -2.48 22.96 -4.61
N THR A 254 -1.48 23.13 -5.46
CA THR A 254 -1.60 23.90 -6.71
C THR A 254 -2.55 23.24 -7.72
N THR A 255 -2.54 21.91 -7.77
CA THR A 255 -3.46 21.14 -8.62
C THR A 255 -4.89 21.17 -8.06
N GLN A 256 -5.05 21.35 -6.74
CA GLN A 256 -6.33 21.47 -6.06
C GLN A 256 -7.09 22.72 -6.48
N GLU A 257 -6.43 23.87 -6.43
CA GLU A 257 -7.06 25.14 -6.76
C GLU A 257 -7.57 25.17 -8.22
N LEU A 258 -6.81 24.57 -9.13
CA LEU A 258 -7.20 24.43 -10.53
C LEU A 258 -8.40 23.48 -10.70
N PHE A 259 -8.42 22.37 -9.98
CA PHE A 259 -9.50 21.37 -10.06
C PHE A 259 -10.78 21.89 -9.40
N ASN A 260 -10.68 22.53 -8.24
CA ASN A 260 -11.81 23.13 -7.54
C ASN A 260 -12.41 24.28 -8.35
N LYS A 261 -11.58 25.10 -9.01
CA LYS A 261 -12.04 26.13 -9.95
C LYS A 261 -12.75 25.53 -11.18
N ALA A 262 -12.23 24.46 -11.73
CA ALA A 262 -12.84 23.79 -12.88
C ALA A 262 -14.18 23.12 -12.53
N ASN A 263 -14.29 22.51 -11.35
CA ASN A 263 -15.53 21.87 -10.88
C ASN A 263 -16.57 22.88 -10.36
N ALA A 264 -16.15 23.98 -9.72
CA ALA A 264 -17.03 25.08 -9.33
C ALA A 264 -17.68 25.73 -10.56
N LEU A 265 -16.95 25.84 -11.69
CA LEU A 265 -17.47 26.29 -12.97
C LEU A 265 -18.47 25.31 -13.60
N LYS A 266 -18.34 24.00 -13.36
CA LYS A 266 -19.26 22.98 -13.88
C LYS A 266 -20.52 22.78 -13.05
N ASN A 267 -20.47 22.94 -11.73
CA ASN A 267 -21.52 22.49 -10.81
C ASN A 267 -22.21 23.59 -10.00
N GLY A 268 -21.80 24.84 -10.10
CA GLY A 268 -22.47 25.98 -9.43
C GLY A 268 -22.61 25.88 -7.89
N ARG A 269 -21.82 25.05 -7.22
CA ARG A 269 -21.83 24.88 -5.76
C ARG A 269 -20.53 25.39 -5.14
N PRO A 270 -20.59 26.16 -4.04
CA PRO A 270 -19.39 26.58 -3.31
C PRO A 270 -18.79 25.39 -2.56
N SER A 271 -17.46 25.32 -2.56
CA SER A 271 -16.68 24.36 -1.78
C SER A 271 -16.88 24.62 -0.27
N LEU A 272 -17.20 23.57 0.48
CA LEU A 272 -17.19 23.60 1.93
C LEU A 272 -15.73 23.53 2.40
N ASP A 273 -15.10 24.70 2.58
CA ASP A 273 -13.90 24.84 3.38
C ASP A 273 -14.33 24.88 4.85
N ASP A 274 -13.87 23.90 5.63
CA ASP A 274 -14.04 23.87 7.07
C ASP A 274 -12.88 24.67 7.73
N PRO A 275 -13.12 25.83 8.36
CA PRO A 275 -12.05 26.72 8.80
C PRO A 275 -11.42 26.34 10.16
N ASP A 276 -11.78 25.24 10.77
CA ASP A 276 -11.51 25.03 12.21
C ASP A 276 -10.55 23.87 12.52
N ASN A 277 -9.45 23.73 11.77
CA ASN A 277 -8.44 22.70 12.10
C ASN A 277 -7.01 23.21 11.93
N THR A 278 -6.58 24.04 12.88
CA THR A 278 -5.16 24.41 13.09
C THR A 278 -4.53 23.47 14.11
N ASP A 279 -4.01 22.35 13.66
CA ASP A 279 -3.05 21.52 14.41
C ASP A 279 -1.64 21.76 13.88
N GLU A 280 -0.84 22.50 14.63
CA GLU A 280 0.40 23.17 14.22
C GLU A 280 1.67 22.30 14.25
N ASN A 281 1.67 20.96 14.20
CA ASN A 281 2.92 20.25 14.48
C ASN A 281 3.28 19.02 13.62
N LEU A 282 2.82 18.92 12.37
CA LEU A 282 3.41 17.96 11.42
C LEU A 282 3.37 18.59 10.02
N PRO A 283 4.40 18.37 9.16
CA PRO A 283 4.26 18.71 7.75
C PRO A 283 3.07 17.87 7.23
N GLU A 284 1.93 18.54 7.09
CA GLU A 284 0.74 17.93 6.52
C GLU A 284 1.12 17.43 5.14
N SER A 285 0.93 16.13 4.93
CA SER A 285 0.94 15.58 3.60
C SER A 285 -0.15 16.34 2.81
N ASP A 286 0.25 17.15 1.87
CA ASP A 286 -0.60 17.98 1.01
C ASP A 286 -1.43 17.11 0.04
N PHE A 287 -2.10 16.06 0.55
CA PHE A 287 -2.94 15.19 -0.25
C PHE A 287 -4.37 15.70 -0.28
N ILE A 288 -4.91 15.74 -1.47
CA ILE A 288 -6.31 16.06 -1.73
C ILE A 288 -7.07 14.78 -1.95
N CYS A 289 -8.17 14.66 -1.26
CA CYS A 289 -9.08 13.54 -1.37
C CYS A 289 -10.43 14.03 -1.91
N VAL A 290 -10.89 13.41 -2.99
CA VAL A 290 -12.20 13.64 -3.58
C VAL A 290 -13.02 12.35 -3.45
N GLY A 291 -14.18 12.43 -2.85
CA GLY A 291 -15.09 11.30 -2.60
C GLY A 291 -15.95 11.55 -1.37
N ASN A 292 -16.84 10.63 -1.07
CA ASN A 292 -17.67 10.70 0.14
C ASN A 292 -17.00 9.96 1.30
N THR A 293 -17.22 10.45 2.53
CA THR A 293 -16.64 9.84 3.73
C THR A 293 -17.25 8.47 3.97
N HIS A 294 -16.40 7.49 4.24
CA HIS A 294 -16.78 6.12 4.57
C HIS A 294 -16.71 5.86 6.05
N LEU A 295 -17.56 4.93 6.51
CA LEU A 295 -17.44 4.37 7.84
C LEU A 295 -16.16 3.52 7.93
N THR A 296 -15.40 3.77 8.97
CA THR A 296 -14.22 2.99 9.34
C THR A 296 -14.49 2.25 10.65
N PRO A 297 -13.81 1.14 10.92
CA PRO A 297 -13.94 0.43 12.19
C PRO A 297 -13.60 1.34 13.37
N GLU A 298 -14.29 1.17 14.47
CA GLU A 298 -14.10 1.97 15.69
C GLU A 298 -12.63 1.97 16.15
N TRP A 299 -11.91 0.85 16.02
CA TRP A 299 -10.50 0.78 16.39
C TRP A 299 -9.60 1.67 15.52
N MET A 300 -10.01 1.99 14.28
CA MET A 300 -9.29 2.91 13.38
C MET A 300 -9.66 4.37 13.67
N ASP A 301 -10.85 4.65 14.18
CA ASP A 301 -11.36 6.02 14.38
C ASP A 301 -10.49 6.84 15.33
N ALA A 302 -9.87 6.20 16.30
CA ALA A 302 -8.92 6.84 17.20
C ALA A 302 -7.64 7.31 16.48
N PHE A 303 -7.30 6.67 15.37
CA PHE A 303 -6.11 6.97 14.55
C PHE A 303 -6.44 7.83 13.33
N LEU A 304 -7.61 7.62 12.70
CA LEU A 304 -8.08 8.33 11.52
C LEU A 304 -8.95 9.51 11.96
N LYS A 305 -8.35 10.61 12.35
CA LYS A 305 -9.06 11.77 12.92
C LYS A 305 -9.75 12.62 11.86
N LYS A 306 -9.18 12.70 10.65
CA LYS A 306 -9.68 13.55 9.56
C LYS A 306 -10.60 12.77 8.61
N GLY A 307 -11.63 13.44 8.07
CA GLY A 307 -12.52 12.84 7.05
C GLY A 307 -11.78 12.36 5.82
N SER A 308 -10.73 13.09 5.39
CA SER A 308 -9.86 12.69 4.30
C SER A 308 -9.11 11.37 4.56
N GLU A 309 -8.67 11.13 5.78
CA GLU A 309 -7.99 9.89 6.17
C GLU A 309 -8.95 8.69 6.18
N LYS A 310 -10.18 8.90 6.67
CA LYS A 310 -11.24 7.89 6.61
C LYS A 310 -11.61 7.54 5.17
N LEU A 311 -11.61 8.53 4.30
CA LEU A 311 -11.84 8.34 2.88
C LEU A 311 -10.73 7.49 2.22
N LEU A 312 -9.47 7.76 2.53
CA LEU A 312 -8.32 7.00 2.01
C LEU A 312 -8.41 5.51 2.33
N ILE A 313 -8.77 5.20 3.58
CA ILE A 313 -8.84 3.80 4.05
C ILE A 313 -10.19 3.19 3.70
N GLY A 314 -11.29 3.94 3.86
CA GLY A 314 -12.65 3.43 3.74
C GLY A 314 -13.11 3.16 2.31
N SER A 315 -12.72 4.00 1.33
CA SER A 315 -13.23 3.89 -0.04
C SER A 315 -12.94 2.53 -0.68
N PRO A 316 -13.94 1.89 -1.30
CA PRO A 316 -13.77 0.64 -2.03
C PRO A 316 -12.70 0.74 -3.13
N LEU A 317 -12.82 1.73 -3.99
CA LEU A 317 -11.87 2.01 -5.06
C LEU A 317 -11.09 3.30 -4.77
N LEU A 318 -9.78 3.19 -4.67
CA LEU A 318 -8.88 4.32 -4.52
C LEU A 318 -8.07 4.52 -5.80
N VAL A 319 -8.11 5.71 -6.37
CA VAL A 319 -7.20 6.14 -7.44
C VAL A 319 -6.27 7.19 -6.85
N SER A 320 -4.98 6.94 -6.86
CA SER A 320 -4.01 7.85 -6.26
C SER A 320 -2.75 8.01 -7.10
N THR A 321 -1.98 9.08 -6.84
CA THR A 321 -0.58 9.07 -7.25
C THR A 321 0.16 8.03 -6.41
N VAL A 322 1.24 7.48 -6.98
CA VAL A 322 2.08 6.52 -6.27
C VAL A 322 2.66 7.10 -4.99
N ASP A 323 2.91 8.40 -4.95
CA ASP A 323 3.47 9.13 -3.79
C ASP A 323 2.70 8.85 -2.49
N PHE A 324 1.38 8.69 -2.59
CA PHE A 324 0.57 8.33 -1.43
C PHE A 324 0.87 6.92 -0.92
N ILE A 325 0.77 5.91 -1.80
CA ILE A 325 0.86 4.52 -1.37
C ILE A 325 2.31 4.06 -1.17
N ILE A 326 3.28 4.73 -1.79
CA ILE A 326 4.71 4.43 -1.68
C ILE A 326 5.21 4.56 -0.24
N ALA A 327 4.54 5.38 0.58
CA ALA A 327 4.82 5.51 1.99
C ALA A 327 4.71 4.17 2.75
N ALA A 328 3.92 3.20 2.28
CA ALA A 328 3.88 1.86 2.86
C ALA A 328 5.22 1.11 2.72
N GLY A 329 5.96 1.37 1.65
CA GLY A 329 7.28 0.79 1.38
C GLY A 329 8.46 1.59 1.92
N THR A 330 8.26 2.86 2.28
CA THR A 330 9.30 3.77 2.77
C THR A 330 9.00 4.21 4.20
N PRO A 331 9.67 3.66 5.20
CA PRO A 331 9.33 3.87 6.61
C PRO A 331 9.71 5.25 7.20
N GLY A 332 9.92 6.28 6.37
CA GLY A 332 10.39 7.60 6.82
C GLY A 332 9.34 8.47 7.51
N SER A 333 8.07 8.41 7.09
CA SER A 333 6.97 9.21 7.65
C SER A 333 6.04 8.35 8.51
N GLN A 334 6.13 8.48 9.82
CA GLN A 334 5.54 7.55 10.79
C GLN A 334 4.03 7.31 10.61
N GLY A 335 3.19 8.33 10.81
CA GLY A 335 1.73 8.18 10.73
C GLY A 335 1.23 7.89 9.31
N HIS A 336 1.80 8.53 8.32
CA HIS A 336 1.45 8.33 6.91
C HIS A 336 1.81 6.93 6.41
N HIS A 337 2.97 6.40 6.86
CA HIS A 337 3.37 5.02 6.59
C HIS A 337 2.30 4.01 7.02
N VAL A 338 1.79 4.15 8.24
CA VAL A 338 0.78 3.22 8.78
C VAL A 338 -0.52 3.30 7.99
N LYS A 339 -0.98 4.50 7.61
CA LYS A 339 -2.20 4.69 6.80
C LYS A 339 -2.06 4.04 5.43
N ALA A 340 -0.94 4.29 4.73
CA ALA A 340 -0.66 3.67 3.45
C ALA A 340 -0.55 2.13 3.56
N LEU A 341 0.05 1.63 4.64
CA LEU A 341 0.17 0.20 4.91
C LEU A 341 -1.20 -0.45 5.16
N MET A 342 -2.07 0.18 5.97
CA MET A 342 -3.44 -0.30 6.20
C MET A 342 -4.24 -0.35 4.89
N ARG A 343 -4.07 0.64 4.02
CA ARG A 343 -4.69 0.62 2.69
C ARG A 343 -4.18 -0.56 1.87
N LEU A 344 -2.88 -0.80 1.84
CA LEU A 344 -2.28 -1.93 1.13
C LEU A 344 -2.70 -3.29 1.71
N MET A 345 -2.84 -3.38 3.03
CA MET A 345 -3.36 -4.58 3.70
C MET A 345 -4.81 -4.91 3.31
N SER A 346 -5.61 -3.90 2.99
CA SER A 346 -7.07 -4.03 2.81
C SER A 346 -7.54 -3.98 1.36
N SER A 347 -6.66 -3.90 0.36
CA SER A 347 -7.03 -3.80 -1.06
C SER A 347 -6.02 -4.42 -1.98
N ASP A 348 -6.45 -4.94 -3.12
CA ASP A 348 -5.56 -5.37 -4.20
C ASP A 348 -4.92 -4.15 -4.87
N LEU A 349 -3.70 -4.32 -5.38
CA LEU A 349 -2.86 -3.24 -5.88
C LEU A 349 -2.79 -3.24 -7.41
N VAL A 350 -3.10 -2.12 -8.01
CA VAL A 350 -2.87 -1.84 -9.43
C VAL A 350 -1.80 -0.75 -9.55
N LEU A 351 -0.71 -1.06 -10.24
CA LEU A 351 0.36 -0.13 -10.58
C LEU A 351 0.28 0.13 -12.09
N ASP A 352 -0.23 1.29 -12.48
CA ASP A 352 -0.37 1.65 -13.89
C ASP A 352 0.77 2.56 -14.35
N GLU A 353 1.21 2.42 -15.61
CA GLU A 353 2.36 3.09 -16.22
C GLU A 353 3.65 2.91 -15.37
N ILE A 354 3.89 1.66 -14.94
CA ILE A 354 4.98 1.33 -13.98
C ILE A 354 6.40 1.58 -14.53
N ASP A 355 6.57 1.63 -15.82
CA ASP A 355 7.84 1.92 -16.50
C ASP A 355 8.25 3.40 -16.45
N GLY A 356 7.36 4.28 -16.05
CA GLY A 356 7.61 5.70 -15.89
C GLY A 356 8.30 6.11 -14.59
N TYR A 357 8.59 5.17 -13.67
CA TYR A 357 9.25 5.51 -12.40
C TYR A 357 10.77 5.59 -12.55
N GLU A 358 11.36 6.61 -11.89
CA GLU A 358 12.81 6.71 -11.77
C GLU A 358 13.38 5.55 -10.93
N PRO A 359 14.67 5.17 -11.12
CA PRO A 359 15.28 4.03 -10.44
C PRO A 359 15.16 4.08 -8.91
N GLU A 360 15.28 5.25 -8.30
CA GLU A 360 15.17 5.46 -6.84
C GLU A 360 13.74 5.18 -6.36
N ALA A 361 12.73 5.69 -7.08
CA ALA A 361 11.32 5.45 -6.78
C ALA A 361 10.95 3.98 -7.03
N MET A 362 11.55 3.32 -8.02
CA MET A 362 11.31 1.92 -8.32
C MET A 362 11.63 0.99 -7.15
N VAL A 363 12.65 1.28 -6.35
CA VAL A 363 12.97 0.49 -5.15
C VAL A 363 11.79 0.46 -4.17
N ALA A 364 11.17 1.61 -3.93
CA ALA A 364 10.01 1.69 -3.05
C ALA A 364 8.76 1.04 -3.67
N VAL A 365 8.56 1.16 -4.99
CA VAL A 365 7.50 0.47 -5.73
C VAL A 365 7.65 -1.05 -5.65
N LEU A 366 8.86 -1.57 -5.83
CA LEU A 366 9.15 -3.01 -5.66
C LEU A 366 8.87 -3.48 -4.22
N ARG A 367 9.13 -2.61 -3.23
CA ARG A 367 8.77 -2.90 -1.85
C ARG A 367 7.25 -2.96 -1.65
N LEU A 368 6.46 -2.13 -2.33
CA LEU A 368 4.99 -2.24 -2.32
C LEU A 368 4.53 -3.58 -2.88
N VAL A 369 5.11 -4.01 -4.00
CA VAL A 369 4.80 -5.32 -4.61
C VAL A 369 5.11 -6.47 -3.64
N GLN A 370 6.26 -6.42 -2.96
CA GLN A 370 6.64 -7.41 -1.95
C GLN A 370 5.65 -7.43 -0.78
N LEU A 371 5.27 -6.25 -0.26
CA LEU A 371 4.34 -6.14 0.87
C LEU A 371 2.92 -6.59 0.48
N ALA A 372 2.44 -6.25 -0.71
CA ALA A 372 1.15 -6.72 -1.20
C ALA A 372 1.11 -8.26 -1.25
N ALA A 373 2.16 -8.89 -1.76
CA ALA A 373 2.28 -10.35 -1.77
C ALA A 373 2.34 -10.95 -0.36
N LEU A 374 3.08 -10.33 0.58
CA LEU A 374 3.10 -10.70 2.00
C LEU A 374 1.68 -10.65 2.61
N PHE A 375 0.88 -9.68 2.23
CA PHE A 375 -0.51 -9.53 2.68
C PHE A 375 -1.50 -10.41 1.88
N ARG A 376 -0.99 -11.28 1.02
CA ARG A 376 -1.76 -12.14 0.11
C ARG A 376 -2.66 -11.33 -0.83
N ARG A 377 -2.28 -10.12 -1.17
CA ARG A 377 -3.00 -9.27 -2.12
C ARG A 377 -2.56 -9.55 -3.55
N ASN A 378 -3.49 -9.40 -4.48
CA ASN A 378 -3.18 -9.47 -5.90
C ASN A 378 -2.49 -8.18 -6.33
N VAL A 379 -1.56 -8.31 -7.28
CA VAL A 379 -0.84 -7.16 -7.86
C VAL A 379 -0.99 -7.19 -9.38
N ILE A 380 -1.43 -6.08 -9.94
CA ILE A 380 -1.58 -5.87 -11.38
C ILE A 380 -0.61 -4.75 -11.76
N CYS A 381 0.43 -5.08 -12.52
CA CYS A 381 1.37 -4.11 -13.06
C CYS A 381 1.08 -3.91 -14.53
N SER A 382 0.80 -2.68 -14.95
CA SER A 382 0.48 -2.40 -16.33
C SER A 382 1.38 -1.33 -16.95
N SER A 383 1.83 -1.59 -18.18
CA SER A 383 2.53 -0.66 -19.05
C SER A 383 2.59 -1.21 -20.46
N ALA A 384 2.49 -0.32 -21.46
CA ALA A 384 2.67 -0.68 -22.86
C ALA A 384 4.14 -1.02 -23.21
N THR A 385 5.09 -0.57 -22.39
CA THR A 385 6.54 -0.63 -22.60
C THR A 385 7.29 -1.31 -21.46
N LEU A 386 6.64 -2.28 -20.81
CA LEU A 386 7.23 -2.98 -19.66
C LEU A 386 8.49 -3.75 -20.07
N SER A 387 9.64 -3.25 -19.66
CA SER A 387 10.94 -3.83 -20.02
C SER A 387 11.26 -5.10 -19.23
N LEU A 388 12.09 -5.98 -19.81
CA LEU A 388 12.52 -7.22 -19.14
C LEU A 388 13.18 -6.98 -17.77
N PRO A 389 14.07 -6.01 -17.56
CA PRO A 389 14.65 -5.76 -16.23
C PRO A 389 13.59 -5.40 -15.19
N VAL A 390 12.63 -4.53 -15.54
CA VAL A 390 11.55 -4.09 -14.65
C VAL A 390 10.62 -5.26 -14.34
N ALA A 391 10.17 -6.01 -15.35
CA ALA A 391 9.32 -7.18 -15.15
C ALA A 391 9.98 -8.24 -14.26
N THR A 392 11.28 -8.47 -14.45
CA THR A 392 12.06 -9.42 -13.62
C THR A 392 12.17 -8.94 -12.18
N ALA A 393 12.37 -7.64 -11.96
CA ALA A 393 12.45 -7.07 -10.62
C ALA A 393 11.09 -7.18 -9.90
N ILE A 394 9.98 -6.92 -10.59
CA ILE A 394 8.62 -7.06 -10.07
C ILE A 394 8.34 -8.51 -9.67
N GLU A 395 8.64 -9.47 -10.55
CA GLU A 395 8.41 -10.90 -10.28
C GLU A 395 9.21 -11.37 -9.05
N ARG A 396 10.48 -10.96 -8.94
CA ARG A 396 11.33 -11.28 -7.79
C ARG A 396 10.80 -10.66 -6.49
N ALA A 397 10.34 -9.40 -6.55
CA ALA A 397 9.76 -8.74 -5.39
C ALA A 397 8.47 -9.43 -4.93
N PHE A 398 7.59 -9.80 -5.86
CA PHE A 398 6.36 -10.52 -5.57
C PHE A 398 6.64 -11.88 -4.94
N ARG A 399 7.53 -12.67 -5.54
CA ARG A 399 8.00 -13.96 -5.02
C ARG A 399 8.53 -13.83 -3.60
N SER A 400 9.42 -12.87 -3.36
CA SER A 400 9.96 -12.61 -2.03
C SER A 400 8.87 -12.31 -0.99
N GLY A 401 7.80 -11.63 -1.38
CA GLY A 401 6.63 -11.40 -0.52
C GLY A 401 5.86 -12.70 -0.23
N VAL A 402 5.69 -13.57 -1.23
CA VAL A 402 5.09 -14.92 -1.06
C VAL A 402 5.94 -15.79 -0.13
N ASP A 403 7.28 -15.72 -0.27
CA ASP A 403 8.19 -16.46 0.63
C ASP A 403 8.06 -15.97 2.08
N MET A 404 7.97 -14.66 2.30
CA MET A 404 7.70 -14.10 3.63
C MET A 404 6.34 -14.57 4.19
N LEU A 405 5.30 -14.60 3.35
CA LEU A 405 3.97 -15.10 3.70
C LEU A 405 4.03 -16.59 4.10
N ASN A 406 4.72 -17.40 3.31
CA ASN A 406 4.91 -18.82 3.59
C ASN A 406 5.60 -19.04 4.94
N ARG A 407 6.63 -18.27 5.27
CA ARG A 407 7.29 -18.35 6.58
C ARG A 407 6.34 -18.03 7.73
N LEU A 408 5.49 -17.02 7.60
CA LEU A 408 4.47 -16.73 8.62
C LEU A 408 3.45 -17.86 8.78
N GLU A 409 3.04 -18.51 7.69
CA GLU A 409 2.02 -19.56 7.71
C GLU A 409 2.57 -20.90 8.16
N LEU A 410 3.79 -21.28 7.81
CA LEU A 410 4.44 -22.51 8.25
C LEU A 410 4.54 -22.60 9.78
N HIS A 411 4.76 -21.47 10.45
CA HIS A 411 4.79 -21.41 11.91
C HIS A 411 3.41 -21.56 12.57
N LYS A 412 2.32 -21.47 11.79
CA LYS A 412 0.95 -21.64 12.30
C LYS A 412 0.48 -23.10 12.27
N LYS A 413 0.96 -23.88 11.30
CA LYS A 413 0.54 -25.28 11.10
C LYS A 413 1.72 -26.12 10.61
N GLU A 414 2.18 -27.03 11.43
CA GLU A 414 3.14 -28.04 11.02
C GLU A 414 2.56 -28.87 9.85
N GLY A 415 3.34 -29.01 8.78
CA GLY A 415 2.99 -29.84 7.62
C GLY A 415 2.14 -29.16 6.54
N GLN A 416 1.93 -27.85 6.56
CA GLN A 416 1.28 -27.15 5.45
C GLN A 416 2.24 -26.99 4.27
N LEU A 417 1.75 -27.34 3.06
CA LEU A 417 2.51 -27.11 1.81
C LEU A 417 2.77 -25.62 1.60
N SER A 418 3.94 -25.31 1.05
CA SER A 418 4.29 -23.97 0.63
C SER A 418 3.28 -23.44 -0.39
N LEU A 419 2.79 -22.22 -0.19
CA LEU A 419 1.87 -21.58 -1.11
C LEU A 419 2.63 -21.07 -2.32
N GLY A 420 2.20 -21.43 -3.52
CA GLY A 420 2.67 -20.81 -4.76
C GLY A 420 1.92 -19.52 -5.06
N PHE A 421 2.14 -18.99 -6.25
CA PHE A 421 1.39 -17.85 -6.77
C PHE A 421 1.04 -18.04 -8.26
N ILE A 422 -0.01 -17.38 -8.70
CA ILE A 422 -0.37 -17.32 -10.11
C ILE A 422 0.37 -16.15 -10.75
N ARG A 423 1.06 -16.42 -11.87
CA ARG A 423 1.63 -15.38 -12.72
C ARG A 423 0.86 -15.35 -14.03
N ALA A 424 0.40 -14.17 -14.41
CA ALA A 424 -0.30 -13.96 -15.68
C ALA A 424 0.41 -12.87 -16.49
N MET A 425 0.67 -13.16 -17.75
CA MET A 425 1.16 -12.22 -18.76
C MET A 425 0.05 -12.04 -19.80
N ILE A 426 -0.44 -10.82 -19.91
CA ILE A 426 -1.54 -10.49 -20.82
C ILE A 426 -1.21 -9.27 -21.68
N ASP A 427 -1.73 -9.28 -22.88
CA ASP A 427 -1.65 -8.18 -23.85
C ASP A 427 -2.85 -8.26 -24.82
N ASP A 428 -2.99 -7.26 -25.69
CA ASP A 428 -4.06 -7.20 -26.69
C ASP A 428 -3.75 -7.93 -27.99
N GLU A 429 -2.56 -8.53 -28.11
CA GLU A 429 -2.08 -9.22 -29.31
C GLU A 429 -2.20 -10.73 -29.23
N LEU A 430 -1.74 -11.31 -28.13
CA LEU A 430 -1.58 -12.75 -27.97
C LEU A 430 -2.57 -13.35 -26.96
N PRO A 431 -2.83 -14.65 -27.02
CA PRO A 431 -3.54 -15.34 -25.95
C PRO A 431 -2.87 -15.10 -24.59
N PRO A 432 -3.66 -15.00 -23.50
CA PRO A 432 -3.09 -14.86 -22.17
C PRO A 432 -2.22 -16.07 -21.82
N GLN A 433 -1.12 -15.80 -21.14
CA GLN A 433 -0.28 -16.86 -20.57
C GLN A 433 -0.42 -16.81 -19.05
N THR A 434 -0.88 -17.91 -18.47
CA THR A 434 -1.12 -18.03 -17.03
C THR A 434 -0.40 -19.27 -16.50
N ASP A 435 0.47 -19.07 -15.51
CA ASP A 435 1.29 -20.11 -14.91
C ASP A 435 1.07 -20.15 -13.40
N TYR A 436 0.97 -21.34 -12.82
CA TYR A 436 1.12 -21.53 -11.38
C TYR A 436 2.60 -21.74 -11.06
N ILE A 437 3.13 -20.94 -10.16
CA ILE A 437 4.52 -20.92 -9.78
C ILE A 437 4.68 -21.43 -8.35
N GLU A 438 5.42 -22.52 -8.21
CA GLU A 438 5.79 -23.11 -6.93
C GLU A 438 7.31 -23.23 -6.86
N GLY A 439 7.90 -22.87 -5.73
CA GLY A 439 9.34 -22.89 -5.52
C GLY A 439 10.14 -21.91 -6.41
N GLU A 440 11.42 -22.19 -6.61
CA GLU A 440 12.30 -21.39 -7.48
C GLU A 440 11.99 -21.63 -8.95
N ASN A 441 11.53 -20.60 -9.66
CA ASN A 441 11.36 -20.65 -11.11
C ASN A 441 12.47 -19.84 -11.81
N ALA A 442 13.50 -20.52 -12.26
CA ALA A 442 14.64 -19.89 -12.94
C ALA A 442 14.32 -19.41 -14.38
N GLY A 443 13.15 -19.73 -14.93
CA GLY A 443 12.83 -19.53 -16.35
C GLY A 443 12.09 -18.22 -16.70
N PHE A 444 11.75 -17.34 -15.73
CA PHE A 444 10.92 -16.16 -15.99
C PHE A 444 11.47 -15.25 -17.09
N SER A 445 12.73 -14.85 -17.00
CA SER A 445 13.34 -13.92 -17.96
C SER A 445 13.30 -14.45 -19.40
N GLN A 446 13.50 -15.74 -19.58
CA GLN A 446 13.45 -16.40 -20.90
C GLN A 446 12.01 -16.42 -21.43
N THR A 447 11.05 -16.82 -20.61
CA THR A 447 9.62 -16.85 -20.96
C THR A 447 9.11 -15.46 -21.30
N TYR A 448 9.47 -14.46 -20.50
CA TYR A 448 9.08 -13.07 -20.73
C TYR A 448 9.69 -12.51 -22.02
N GLN A 449 10.98 -12.74 -22.26
CA GLN A 449 11.65 -12.30 -23.51
C GLN A 449 11.04 -12.98 -24.75
N ALA A 450 10.71 -14.26 -24.66
CA ALA A 450 10.04 -14.96 -25.75
C ALA A 450 8.69 -14.30 -26.07
N ARG A 451 7.89 -14.01 -25.04
CA ARG A 451 6.61 -13.31 -25.22
C ARG A 451 6.77 -11.92 -25.85
N LEU A 452 7.74 -11.12 -25.41
CA LEU A 452 8.01 -9.81 -26.01
C LEU A 452 8.37 -9.95 -27.51
N ASN A 453 9.15 -10.95 -27.88
CA ASN A 453 9.51 -11.22 -29.25
C ASN A 453 8.28 -11.62 -30.09
N ASP A 454 7.38 -12.41 -29.52
CA ASP A 454 6.14 -12.83 -30.19
C ASP A 454 5.15 -11.68 -30.36
N ILE A 455 5.00 -10.79 -29.36
CA ILE A 455 4.23 -9.54 -29.47
C ILE A 455 4.82 -8.68 -30.60
N ALA A 456 6.14 -8.45 -30.59
CA ALA A 456 6.82 -7.65 -31.63
C ALA A 456 6.60 -8.24 -33.04
N ARG A 457 6.64 -9.57 -33.15
CA ARG A 457 6.36 -10.26 -34.42
C ARG A 457 4.92 -10.09 -34.86
N SER A 458 3.95 -10.24 -33.95
CA SER A 458 2.52 -10.01 -34.23
C SER A 458 2.26 -8.60 -34.70
N VAL A 459 2.78 -7.60 -33.97
CA VAL A 459 2.59 -6.18 -34.32
C VAL A 459 3.23 -5.84 -35.68
N SER A 460 4.42 -6.40 -36.00
CA SER A 460 5.11 -6.13 -37.27
C SER A 460 4.38 -6.66 -38.49
N GLN A 461 3.48 -7.63 -38.33
CA GLN A 461 2.66 -8.18 -39.41
C GLN A 461 1.39 -7.36 -39.70
N LYS A 462 1.05 -6.43 -38.83
CA LYS A 462 -0.13 -5.58 -38.99
C LYS A 462 0.16 -4.38 -39.90
N PRO A 463 -0.83 -3.91 -40.66
CA PRO A 463 -0.70 -2.66 -41.40
C PRO A 463 -0.42 -1.50 -40.45
N ALA A 464 0.50 -0.62 -40.83
CA ALA A 464 0.84 0.56 -40.02
C ALA A 464 -0.39 1.40 -39.75
N TYR A 465 -0.76 1.57 -38.48
CA TYR A 465 -1.90 2.37 -38.05
C TYR A 465 -1.70 3.87 -38.29
N ARG A 466 -0.42 4.33 -38.30
CA ARG A 466 -0.03 5.72 -38.59
C ARG A 466 1.13 5.72 -39.58
N LYS A 467 1.03 6.56 -40.62
CA LYS A 467 2.13 6.80 -41.52
C LYS A 467 2.90 8.02 -41.01
N ALA A 468 4.18 7.87 -40.76
CA ALA A 468 5.08 8.96 -40.47
C ALA A 468 5.79 9.38 -41.77
N MET A 469 5.85 10.68 -42.05
CA MET A 469 6.59 11.24 -43.15
C MET A 469 7.73 12.09 -42.60
N LEU A 470 8.97 11.75 -42.93
CA LEU A 470 10.15 12.55 -42.59
C LEU A 470 10.28 13.68 -43.61
N HIS A 471 10.12 14.92 -43.16
CA HIS A 471 10.43 16.10 -43.95
C HIS A 471 11.85 16.56 -43.57
N PRO A 472 12.85 16.43 -44.47
CA PRO A 472 14.18 17.02 -44.21
C PRO A 472 14.06 18.54 -44.23
N VAL A 473 14.42 19.18 -43.11
CA VAL A 473 14.50 20.64 -43.00
C VAL A 473 15.98 21.01 -43.12
N ALA A 474 16.32 21.72 -44.18
CA ALA A 474 17.67 22.30 -44.32
C ALA A 474 17.83 23.45 -43.32
N ILE A 475 18.68 23.32 -42.34
CA ILE A 475 19.05 24.39 -41.44
C ILE A 475 20.08 25.30 -42.16
N GLN A 476 19.65 26.47 -42.60
CA GLN A 476 20.59 27.51 -43.06
C GLN A 476 21.23 28.15 -41.84
N THR A 477 22.47 27.85 -41.57
CA THR A 477 23.30 28.66 -40.65
C THR A 477 23.58 30.01 -41.32
N ARG A 478 23.05 31.10 -40.74
CA ARG A 478 23.52 32.44 -41.10
C ARG A 478 24.92 32.56 -40.52
N THR A 479 25.91 32.69 -41.42
CA THR A 479 27.27 33.18 -41.12
C THR A 479 27.22 34.64 -40.74
#